data_a9072a9229537a435df1e92debc60030
#
_entry.id   a9072a9229537a435df1e92debc60030
#
_cell.length_a   1.000
_cell.length_b   1.000
_cell.length_c   1.000
_cell.angle_alpha   90.00
_cell.angle_beta   90.00
_cell.angle_gamma   90.00
#
_symmetry.space_group_name_H-M   'P 1'
#
loop_
_entity.id
_entity.type
_entity.pdbx_description
1 polymer ?
#
loop_
_entity_poly.entity_id
_entity_poly.type
_entity_poly.pdbx_seq_one_letter_code
_entity_poly.pdbx_strand_id
1 'polypeptide(L)'
;MHQSIIRTGLLGAVAVAVAGVAHAAPESKEFQIKLHAEVPVVSAFEVNAVGWNLSEPQVIEWDAEGKQFKPLTLQVNLKSGVGDVHVKFANEDVQKLSHASDADAYYELSAKVGDKVVGAEKVSVLTKDEAKNGKQIALVVTPGNASEKISAAPMEGKYTSTLPLVFESNVD
;
A
#
# COMPACT_ATOMS: atom_id res chain seq x y z
N MET A 1 -68.98 -32.99 11.81
CA MET A 1 -70.26 -33.56 11.38
C MET A 1 -70.00 -34.66 10.39
N HIS A 2 -70.55 -35.85 10.68
CA HIS A 2 -70.83 -37.04 9.85
C HIS A 2 -69.60 -37.79 9.34
N GLN A 3 -69.31 -38.87 10.02
CA GLN A 3 -69.85 -40.26 10.06
C GLN A 3 -69.56 -41.04 8.77
N SER A 4 -68.71 -42.05 8.95
CA SER A 4 -69.01 -43.50 8.93
C SER A 4 -69.51 -44.05 7.59
N ILE A 5 -68.92 -45.13 7.11
CA ILE A 5 -69.53 -46.44 7.03
C ILE A 5 -68.48 -47.51 6.69
N ILE A 6 -68.45 -48.55 7.52
CA ILE A 6 -67.82 -49.87 7.42
C ILE A 6 -68.51 -50.69 6.31
N ARG A 7 -67.73 -51.45 5.52
CA ARG A 7 -68.21 -52.77 5.03
C ARG A 7 -67.11 -53.81 4.93
N THR A 8 -67.24 -54.74 5.78
CA THR A 8 -66.57 -56.02 5.88
C THR A 8 -66.77 -56.88 4.62
N GLY A 9 -65.74 -57.56 4.19
CA GLY A 9 -65.77 -58.61 3.17
C GLY A 9 -64.58 -59.54 3.33
N LEU A 10 -64.85 -60.66 3.98
CA LEU A 10 -63.99 -61.82 4.23
C LEU A 10 -63.93 -62.68 3.01
N LEU A 11 -62.78 -63.21 2.59
CA LEU A 11 -62.50 -64.61 2.22
C LEU A 11 -61.22 -64.71 1.34
N GLY A 12 -60.36 -65.63 1.74
CA GLY A 12 -59.54 -66.36 0.80
C GLY A 12 -58.05 -66.41 1.12
N ALA A 13 -57.69 -67.37 1.98
CA ALA A 13 -56.29 -67.72 2.21
C ALA A 13 -55.72 -68.47 1.01
N VAL A 14 -54.58 -67.99 0.50
CA VAL A 14 -53.57 -68.86 -0.17
C VAL A 14 -52.22 -68.35 0.31
N ALA A 15 -51.58 -69.06 1.20
CA ALA A 15 -50.21 -68.84 1.58
C ALA A 15 -49.27 -69.37 0.50
N VAL A 16 -48.67 -68.51 -0.28
CA VAL A 16 -47.49 -68.84 -1.09
C VAL A 16 -46.30 -68.23 -0.40
N ALA A 17 -45.54 -69.06 0.30
CA ALA A 17 -44.26 -68.66 0.88
C ALA A 17 -43.26 -68.43 -0.26
N VAL A 18 -43.16 -67.25 -0.75
CA VAL A 18 -42.02 -66.81 -1.57
C VAL A 18 -40.91 -66.50 -0.64
N ALA A 19 -39.91 -67.36 -0.54
CA ALA A 19 -38.63 -67.03 0.12
C ALA A 19 -37.96 -65.87 -0.66
N GLY A 20 -38.27 -64.64 -0.25
CA GLY A 20 -37.61 -63.43 -0.73
C GLY A 20 -36.18 -63.45 -0.28
N VAL A 21 -35.24 -63.66 -1.17
CA VAL A 21 -33.83 -63.33 -0.97
C VAL A 21 -33.77 -61.83 -0.71
N ALA A 22 -33.62 -61.45 0.57
CA ALA A 22 -33.36 -60.10 0.94
C ALA A 22 -32.00 -59.70 0.35
N HIS A 23 -32.03 -59.03 -0.79
CA HIS A 23 -30.85 -58.33 -1.27
C HIS A 23 -30.64 -57.14 -0.31
N ALA A 24 -29.61 -57.24 0.53
CA ALA A 24 -29.14 -56.07 1.29
C ALA A 24 -28.72 -55.02 0.27
N ALA A 25 -29.45 -53.93 0.19
CA ALA A 25 -29.04 -52.77 -0.61
C ALA A 25 -27.70 -52.27 -0.08
N PRO A 26 -26.74 -51.95 -0.95
CA PRO A 26 -25.46 -51.41 -0.47
C PRO A 26 -25.70 -50.13 0.30
N GLU A 27 -25.29 -50.11 1.57
CA GLU A 27 -25.28 -48.86 2.38
C GLU A 27 -24.23 -47.94 1.81
N SER A 28 -24.65 -46.84 1.21
CA SER A 28 -23.77 -45.74 0.83
C SER A 28 -23.84 -44.62 1.88
N LYS A 29 -22.68 -44.17 2.35
CA LYS A 29 -22.57 -43.02 3.26
C LYS A 29 -21.88 -41.91 2.51
N GLU A 30 -22.55 -40.77 2.38
CA GLU A 30 -21.96 -39.55 1.84
C GLU A 30 -21.12 -38.86 2.94
N PHE A 31 -19.86 -38.55 2.61
CA PHE A 31 -18.96 -37.85 3.48
C PHE A 31 -18.53 -36.54 2.81
N GLN A 32 -18.95 -35.42 3.39
CA GLN A 32 -18.66 -34.09 2.85
C GLN A 32 -17.53 -33.44 3.67
N ILE A 33 -16.45 -33.04 2.97
CA ILE A 33 -15.35 -32.30 3.55
C ILE A 33 -15.48 -30.85 3.06
N LYS A 34 -15.65 -29.92 4.00
CA LYS A 34 -15.58 -28.49 3.70
C LYS A 34 -14.13 -28.05 3.72
N LEU A 35 -13.65 -27.55 2.59
CA LEU A 35 -12.30 -27.03 2.43
C LEU A 35 -12.38 -25.50 2.34
N HIS A 36 -11.51 -24.81 3.09
CA HIS A 36 -11.29 -23.38 2.98
C HIS A 36 -9.81 -23.16 2.69
N ALA A 37 -9.52 -22.35 1.69
CA ALA A 37 -8.16 -21.91 1.36
C ALA A 37 -8.20 -20.40 1.14
N GLU A 38 -7.33 -19.68 1.82
CA GLU A 38 -7.15 -18.26 1.66
C GLU A 38 -5.78 -18.02 1.01
N VAL A 39 -5.76 -17.27 -0.09
CA VAL A 39 -4.52 -16.77 -0.68
C VAL A 39 -4.33 -15.37 -0.13
N PRO A 40 -3.30 -15.12 0.70
CA PRO A 40 -3.05 -13.78 1.23
C PRO A 40 -2.75 -12.82 0.07
N VAL A 41 -3.40 -11.66 0.08
CA VAL A 41 -3.05 -10.56 -0.82
C VAL A 41 -1.72 -10.00 -0.37
N VAL A 42 -0.64 -10.39 -1.02
CA VAL A 42 0.66 -9.75 -0.81
C VAL A 42 0.62 -8.42 -1.53
N SER A 43 0.80 -7.32 -0.81
CA SER A 43 0.94 -6.01 -1.43
C SER A 43 2.07 -6.06 -2.46
N ALA A 44 1.73 -5.89 -3.74
CA ALA A 44 2.68 -6.01 -4.83
C ALA A 44 3.68 -4.84 -4.84
N PHE A 45 3.29 -3.71 -4.23
CA PHE A 45 4.08 -2.50 -4.13
C PHE A 45 3.91 -1.85 -2.75
N GLU A 46 5.03 -1.54 -2.08
CA GLU A 46 5.08 -0.94 -0.76
C GLU A 46 6.13 0.16 -0.69
N VAL A 47 5.78 1.26 -0.02
CA VAL A 47 6.67 2.36 0.32
C VAL A 47 6.53 2.64 1.81
N ASN A 48 7.58 2.41 2.57
CA ASN A 48 7.56 2.53 4.02
C ASN A 48 8.67 3.48 4.52
N ALA A 49 8.32 4.37 5.44
CA ALA A 49 9.30 5.15 6.17
C ALA A 49 10.12 4.26 7.11
N VAL A 50 11.42 4.53 7.25
CA VAL A 50 12.32 3.75 8.10
C VAL A 50 12.98 4.66 9.12
N GLY A 51 12.63 4.49 10.39
CA GLY A 51 13.17 5.28 11.49
C GLY A 51 12.54 6.67 11.67
N TRP A 52 11.48 6.99 10.92
CA TRP A 52 10.74 8.25 11.03
C TRP A 52 9.25 8.03 10.74
N ASN A 53 8.41 9.03 11.03
CA ASN A 53 6.96 8.93 10.91
C ASN A 53 6.44 9.95 9.90
N LEU A 54 5.65 9.49 8.92
CA LEU A 54 5.00 10.34 7.90
C LEU A 54 4.00 11.35 8.48
N SER A 55 3.43 11.05 9.65
CA SER A 55 2.46 11.93 10.32
C SER A 55 3.12 13.04 11.14
N GLU A 56 4.44 13.01 11.30
CA GLU A 56 5.19 13.97 12.08
C GLU A 56 6.07 14.86 11.18
N PRO A 57 6.09 16.17 11.40
CA PRO A 57 6.98 17.05 10.67
C PRO A 57 8.44 16.68 10.91
N GLN A 58 9.19 16.54 9.83
CA GLN A 58 10.63 16.32 9.89
C GLN A 58 11.36 17.67 9.97
N VAL A 59 12.36 17.77 10.84
CA VAL A 59 13.06 19.04 11.09
C VAL A 59 14.26 19.18 10.17
N ILE A 60 14.30 20.27 9.42
CA ILE A 60 15.47 20.71 8.65
C ILE A 60 16.25 21.69 9.54
N GLU A 61 17.48 21.34 9.87
CA GLU A 61 18.34 22.13 10.76
C GLU A 61 18.91 23.36 10.04
N TRP A 62 19.00 24.47 10.78
CA TRP A 62 19.72 25.65 10.34
C TRP A 62 21.20 25.59 10.75
N ASP A 63 22.08 25.83 9.80
CA ASP A 63 23.51 26.00 10.03
C ASP A 63 23.80 27.51 10.21
N ALA A 64 24.08 27.92 11.45
CA ALA A 64 24.33 29.31 11.77
C ALA A 64 25.66 29.84 11.20
N GLU A 65 26.66 28.97 11.05
CA GLU A 65 27.97 29.35 10.46
C GLU A 65 27.88 29.49 8.94
N GLY A 66 27.25 28.52 8.30
CA GLY A 66 27.02 28.52 6.85
C GLY A 66 25.88 29.42 6.39
N LYS A 67 25.07 29.93 7.33
CA LYS A 67 23.84 30.72 7.06
C LYS A 67 22.92 30.06 6.04
N GLN A 68 22.70 28.77 6.21
CA GLN A 68 21.89 27.97 5.30
C GLN A 68 21.21 26.81 6.05
N PHE A 69 20.18 26.26 5.47
CA PHE A 69 19.61 25.02 5.96
C PHE A 69 20.47 23.81 5.56
N LYS A 70 20.62 22.85 6.47
CA LYS A 70 21.30 21.59 6.18
C LYS A 70 20.41 20.66 5.37
N PRO A 71 20.96 19.79 4.52
CA PRO A 71 20.19 18.72 3.92
C PRO A 71 19.58 17.79 4.97
N LEU A 72 18.34 17.38 4.76
CA LEU A 72 17.65 16.37 5.55
C LEU A 72 17.77 15.02 4.85
N THR A 73 18.30 14.02 5.54
CA THR A 73 18.38 12.64 5.03
C THR A 73 17.42 11.75 5.79
N LEU A 74 16.50 11.15 5.06
CA LEU A 74 15.53 10.17 5.54
C LEU A 74 15.79 8.82 4.88
N GLN A 75 15.25 7.76 5.46
CA GLN A 75 15.33 6.42 4.88
C GLN A 75 13.93 5.94 4.50
N VAL A 76 13.81 5.38 3.31
CA VAL A 76 12.57 4.73 2.84
C VAL A 76 12.88 3.31 2.40
N ASN A 77 11.98 2.38 2.70
CA ASN A 77 12.04 1.02 2.19
C ASN A 77 11.05 0.88 1.04
N LEU A 78 11.56 0.54 -0.14
CA LEU A 78 10.80 0.36 -1.37
C LEU A 78 10.76 -1.12 -1.72
N LYS A 79 9.55 -1.68 -1.89
CA LYS A 79 9.36 -3.07 -2.32
C LYS A 79 8.39 -3.13 -3.49
N SER A 80 8.76 -3.87 -4.52
CA SER A 80 7.90 -4.12 -5.68
C SER A 80 8.10 -5.54 -6.20
N GLY A 81 6.99 -6.27 -6.31
CA GLY A 81 6.95 -7.58 -6.97
C GLY A 81 6.52 -7.49 -8.44
N VAL A 82 6.10 -6.31 -8.91
CA VAL A 82 5.46 -6.14 -10.22
C VAL A 82 6.36 -5.51 -11.27
N GLY A 83 7.22 -4.59 -10.91
CA GLY A 83 8.10 -3.91 -11.87
C GLY A 83 9.09 -2.96 -11.22
N ASP A 84 9.76 -2.15 -12.03
CA ASP A 84 10.69 -1.12 -11.58
C ASP A 84 9.97 -0.06 -10.74
N VAL A 85 10.69 0.50 -9.77
CA VAL A 85 10.18 1.58 -8.92
C VAL A 85 10.63 2.92 -9.46
N HIS A 86 9.68 3.80 -9.66
CA HIS A 86 9.88 5.17 -10.13
C HIS A 86 9.43 6.17 -9.08
N VAL A 87 9.97 7.37 -9.14
CA VAL A 87 9.57 8.51 -8.30
C VAL A 87 9.46 9.78 -9.11
N LYS A 88 8.54 10.67 -8.73
CA LYS A 88 8.39 12.03 -9.26
C LYS A 88 7.77 12.95 -8.21
N PHE A 89 7.80 14.25 -8.42
CA PHE A 89 6.90 15.16 -7.71
C PHE A 89 5.47 14.99 -8.21
N ALA A 90 4.49 15.17 -7.31
CA ALA A 90 3.07 15.09 -7.67
C ALA A 90 2.61 16.28 -8.53
N ASN A 91 3.34 17.39 -8.51
CA ASN A 91 3.10 18.61 -9.28
C ASN A 91 4.38 19.08 -9.97
N GLU A 92 4.23 19.95 -10.94
CA GLU A 92 5.34 20.55 -11.71
C GLU A 92 5.87 21.83 -11.03
N ASP A 93 5.26 22.25 -9.93
CA ASP A 93 5.66 23.48 -9.24
C ASP A 93 7.03 23.34 -8.59
N VAL A 94 7.73 24.47 -8.49
CA VAL A 94 8.97 24.55 -7.71
C VAL A 94 8.64 24.25 -6.24
N GLN A 95 9.31 23.27 -5.69
CA GLN A 95 9.14 22.92 -4.28
C GLN A 95 9.77 23.97 -3.40
N LYS A 96 9.05 24.43 -2.36
CA LYS A 96 9.47 25.58 -1.54
C LYS A 96 9.40 25.27 -0.06
N LEU A 97 10.41 25.70 0.68
CA LEU A 97 10.41 25.82 2.13
C LEU A 97 10.11 27.30 2.45
N SER A 98 8.85 27.61 2.73
CA SER A 98 8.35 28.97 2.83
C SER A 98 8.27 29.45 4.28
N HIS A 99 8.55 30.75 4.50
CA HIS A 99 8.38 31.37 5.79
C HIS A 99 6.89 31.39 6.21
N ALA A 100 6.60 31.11 7.47
CA ALA A 100 5.24 30.89 7.96
C ALA A 100 4.32 32.12 7.85
N SER A 101 4.89 33.34 7.86
CA SER A 101 4.12 34.60 7.74
C SER A 101 4.24 35.26 6.38
N ASP A 102 5.04 34.72 5.45
CA ASP A 102 5.33 35.36 4.17
C ASP A 102 5.72 34.32 3.10
N ALA A 103 4.80 33.98 2.23
CA ALA A 103 5.01 32.95 1.21
C ALA A 103 6.04 33.32 0.13
N ASP A 104 6.35 34.61 -0.05
CA ASP A 104 7.35 35.07 -1.00
C ASP A 104 8.78 34.98 -0.44
N ALA A 105 8.90 34.76 0.86
CA ALA A 105 10.16 34.48 1.54
C ALA A 105 10.35 32.96 1.64
N TYR A 106 11.10 32.37 0.73
CA TYR A 106 11.27 30.91 0.65
C TYR A 106 12.68 30.51 0.21
N TYR A 107 13.01 29.26 0.46
CA TYR A 107 14.11 28.53 -0.16
C TYR A 107 13.54 27.48 -1.09
N GLU A 108 14.14 27.31 -2.26
CA GLU A 108 13.80 26.21 -3.14
C GLU A 108 14.19 24.87 -2.52
N LEU A 109 13.41 23.83 -2.75
CA LEU A 109 13.71 22.49 -2.30
C LEU A 109 14.00 21.59 -3.48
N SER A 110 15.05 20.82 -3.38
CA SER A 110 15.31 19.68 -4.24
C SER A 110 15.26 18.39 -3.45
N ALA A 111 14.95 17.27 -4.15
CA ALA A 111 14.95 15.95 -3.53
C ALA A 111 15.77 14.96 -4.38
N LYS A 112 16.41 14.01 -3.71
CA LYS A 112 17.05 12.85 -4.33
C LYS A 112 16.57 11.58 -3.64
N VAL A 113 16.34 10.55 -4.43
CA VAL A 113 16.09 9.18 -3.92
C VAL A 113 17.22 8.30 -4.42
N GLY A 114 18.07 7.86 -3.51
CA GLY A 114 19.38 7.30 -3.84
C GLY A 114 20.27 8.33 -4.54
N ASP A 115 20.72 8.01 -5.75
CA ASP A 115 21.52 8.90 -6.62
C ASP A 115 20.68 9.73 -7.61
N LYS A 116 19.37 9.48 -7.70
CA LYS A 116 18.47 10.08 -8.68
C LYS A 116 17.84 11.37 -8.17
N VAL A 117 17.95 12.44 -8.95
CA VAL A 117 17.25 13.71 -8.69
C VAL A 117 15.78 13.53 -9.06
N VAL A 118 14.90 13.92 -8.15
CA VAL A 118 13.44 13.89 -8.37
C VAL A 118 13.03 15.17 -9.08
N GLY A 119 12.23 15.02 -10.14
CA GLY A 119 11.64 16.11 -10.91
C GLY A 119 10.14 15.92 -11.12
N ALA A 120 9.57 16.68 -12.05
CA ALA A 120 8.19 16.51 -12.51
C ALA A 120 8.04 15.20 -13.31
N GLU A 121 9.05 14.85 -14.08
CA GLU A 121 9.09 13.59 -14.81
C GLU A 121 9.51 12.43 -13.89
N LYS A 122 8.92 11.25 -14.13
CA LYS A 122 9.25 10.06 -13.37
C LYS A 122 10.67 9.56 -13.68
N VAL A 123 11.42 9.24 -12.65
CA VAL A 123 12.76 8.67 -12.74
C VAL A 123 12.81 7.32 -12.04
N SER A 124 13.44 6.32 -12.68
CA SER A 124 13.63 4.99 -12.08
C SER A 124 14.69 5.06 -10.97
N VAL A 125 14.32 4.56 -9.78
CA VAL A 125 15.18 4.53 -8.59
C VAL A 125 15.62 3.12 -8.20
N LEU A 126 14.82 2.10 -8.51
CA LEU A 126 15.16 0.70 -8.33
C LEU A 126 14.62 -0.12 -9.49
N THR A 127 15.39 -1.11 -9.92
CA THR A 127 14.89 -2.16 -10.82
C THR A 127 13.99 -3.13 -10.04
N LYS A 128 13.16 -3.87 -10.76
CA LYS A 128 12.30 -4.95 -10.20
C LYS A 128 13.11 -5.93 -9.35
N ASP A 129 14.27 -6.36 -9.83
CA ASP A 129 15.10 -7.32 -9.11
C ASP A 129 15.65 -6.76 -7.80
N GLU A 130 15.97 -5.47 -7.76
CA GLU A 130 16.42 -4.80 -6.55
C GLU A 130 15.28 -4.59 -5.55
N ALA A 131 14.08 -4.30 -6.05
CA ALA A 131 12.92 -3.95 -5.22
C ALA A 131 12.16 -5.17 -4.68
N LYS A 132 12.30 -6.34 -5.28
CA LYS A 132 11.43 -7.51 -5.00
C LYS A 132 11.44 -7.99 -3.54
N ASN A 133 12.55 -7.85 -2.83
CA ASN A 133 12.69 -8.24 -1.44
C ASN A 133 12.61 -7.05 -0.46
N GLY A 134 12.37 -5.85 -0.99
CA GLY A 134 12.47 -4.61 -0.25
C GLY A 134 13.91 -4.10 -0.16
N LYS A 135 14.13 -2.87 -0.56
CA LYS A 135 15.43 -2.21 -0.49
C LYS A 135 15.30 -0.87 0.22
N GLN A 136 16.11 -0.68 1.24
CA GLN A 136 16.21 0.59 1.92
C GLN A 136 17.08 1.54 1.10
N ILE A 137 16.60 2.77 0.91
CA ILE A 137 17.26 3.79 0.09
C ILE A 137 17.11 5.17 0.78
N ALA A 138 18.11 6.02 0.61
CA ALA A 138 18.09 7.37 1.16
C ALA A 138 17.16 8.29 0.34
N LEU A 139 16.33 9.05 1.03
CA LEU A 139 15.63 10.22 0.53
C LEU A 139 16.30 11.46 1.12
N VAL A 140 16.95 12.24 0.29
CA VAL A 140 17.66 13.45 0.69
C VAL A 140 16.91 14.68 0.19
N VAL A 141 16.49 15.53 1.10
CA VAL A 141 15.85 16.82 0.80
C VAL A 141 16.86 17.93 1.05
N THR A 142 17.15 18.71 0.03
CA THR A 142 18.16 19.78 0.11
C THR A 142 17.52 21.13 -0.15
N PRO A 143 17.48 22.01 0.84
CA PRO A 143 17.20 23.43 0.61
C PRO A 143 18.30 24.06 -0.23
N GLY A 144 17.89 24.83 -1.25
CA GLY A 144 18.78 25.44 -2.24
C GLY A 144 18.69 26.97 -2.23
N ASN A 145 18.44 27.53 -3.42
CA ASN A 145 18.43 28.99 -3.60
C ASN A 145 17.37 29.66 -2.74
N ALA A 146 17.78 30.75 -2.09
CA ALA A 146 16.86 31.66 -1.43
C ALA A 146 16.12 32.53 -2.46
N SER A 147 14.85 32.84 -2.19
CA SER A 147 14.10 33.83 -2.97
C SER A 147 14.79 35.20 -2.94
N GLU A 148 14.51 36.07 -3.92
CA GLU A 148 15.04 37.42 -3.96
C GLU A 148 14.78 38.19 -2.65
N LYS A 149 13.63 37.96 -2.03
CA LYS A 149 13.24 38.59 -0.76
C LYS A 149 14.17 38.20 0.40
N ILE A 150 14.49 36.93 0.54
CA ILE A 150 15.44 36.44 1.57
C ILE A 150 16.86 36.85 1.22
N SER A 151 17.23 36.84 -0.04
CA SER A 151 18.56 37.24 -0.49
C SER A 151 18.81 38.73 -0.25
N ALA A 152 17.77 39.59 -0.36
CA ALA A 152 17.84 41.00 -0.05
C ALA A 152 17.89 41.31 1.47
N ALA A 153 17.09 40.55 2.25
CA ALA A 153 17.01 40.70 3.70
C ALA A 153 16.64 39.33 4.34
N PRO A 154 17.61 38.65 4.98
CA PRO A 154 17.33 37.41 5.68
C PRO A 154 16.20 37.55 6.70
N MET A 155 15.26 36.63 6.69
CA MET A 155 14.12 36.59 7.59
C MET A 155 14.30 35.52 8.65
N GLU A 156 14.28 35.93 9.91
CA GLU A 156 14.24 35.01 11.04
C GLU A 156 12.82 34.49 11.25
N GLY A 157 12.65 33.20 11.62
CA GLY A 157 11.36 32.66 11.93
C GLY A 157 11.20 31.22 11.56
N LYS A 158 9.94 30.77 11.52
CA LYS A 158 9.56 29.40 11.18
C LYS A 158 9.34 29.28 9.69
N TYR A 159 9.96 28.26 9.10
CA TYR A 159 9.74 27.86 7.71
C TYR A 159 9.02 26.52 7.66
N THR A 160 8.12 26.34 6.69
CA THR A 160 7.34 25.11 6.54
C THR A 160 7.25 24.71 5.08
N SER A 161 7.14 23.40 4.85
CA SER A 161 6.92 22.82 3.52
C SER A 161 6.14 21.53 3.61
N THR A 162 5.50 21.16 2.50
CA THR A 162 5.03 19.80 2.22
C THR A 162 5.63 19.37 0.90
N LEU A 163 6.35 18.26 0.90
CA LEU A 163 7.02 17.75 -0.29
C LEU A 163 6.19 16.58 -0.87
N PRO A 164 5.42 16.79 -1.94
CA PRO A 164 4.53 15.79 -2.49
C PRO A 164 5.28 14.85 -3.43
N LEU A 165 5.70 13.68 -2.94
CA LEU A 165 6.37 12.65 -3.73
C LEU A 165 5.37 11.55 -4.12
N VAL A 166 5.43 11.12 -5.38
CA VAL A 166 4.68 9.98 -5.90
C VAL A 166 5.66 8.88 -6.27
N PHE A 167 5.53 7.74 -5.61
CA PHE A 167 6.23 6.52 -5.98
C PHE A 167 5.29 5.64 -6.78
N GLU A 168 5.77 5.11 -7.88
CA GLU A 168 5.01 4.25 -8.79
C GLU A 168 5.80 2.98 -9.09
N SER A 169 5.10 1.86 -9.27
CA SER A 169 5.69 0.66 -9.85
C SER A 169 4.83 0.20 -11.02
N ASN A 170 5.46 0.06 -12.18
CA ASN A 170 4.77 -0.38 -13.38
C ASN A 170 4.78 -1.91 -13.45
N VAL A 171 3.67 -2.48 -13.91
CA VAL A 171 3.61 -3.89 -14.29
C VAL A 171 4.29 -4.01 -15.66
N ASP A 172 5.40 -4.76 -15.73
CA ASP A 172 6.08 -5.12 -16.98
C ASP A 172 5.35 -6.29 -17.66
#